data_f6edcca390ee455111272b51c2b64657
#
_entry.id   f6edcca390ee455111272b51c2b64657
#
_cell.length_a   1.000
_cell.length_b   1.000
_cell.length_c   1.000
_cell.angle_alpha   90.00
_cell.angle_beta   90.00
_cell.angle_gamma   90.00
#
_symmetry.space_group_name_H-M   'P 1'
#
loop_
_entity.id
_entity.type
_entity.pdbx_description
1 polymer ?
#
loop_
_entity_poly.entity_id
_entity_poly.type
_entity_poly.pdbx_seq_one_letter_code
_entity_poly.pdbx_strand_id
1 'polypeptide(L)'
;MAGVAAMMAFAASDLGPALAEAADPAARRIESYYASLLPVVRAARGLGVAERARRISPAVLGAFDVGTMTRLAVGPAWSDFSGSQRSAATEAFGRFIVADYASQLGDYAGESYQVDPTVEIRGGDRIVKTQLGSTTINYLVRGARIVDIYANGTVSELATRRAEFSSILASTGGAEGLTKELRQRTAQLLGG
;
A
#
# COMPACT_ATOMS: atom_id res chain seq x y z
N MET A 1 -64.45 -23.20 -38.78
CA MET A 1 -64.21 -22.05 -37.88
C MET A 1 -62.71 -21.97 -37.66
N ALA A 2 -62.13 -20.88 -38.19
CA ALA A 2 -60.72 -20.69 -38.31
C ALA A 2 -60.13 -20.08 -37.02
N GLY A 3 -59.11 -20.72 -36.45
CA GLY A 3 -58.32 -20.17 -35.37
C GLY A 3 -56.98 -19.66 -35.93
N VAL A 4 -56.80 -18.34 -35.90
CA VAL A 4 -55.58 -17.68 -36.31
C VAL A 4 -54.54 -17.75 -35.16
N ALA A 5 -53.43 -18.44 -35.38
CA ALA A 5 -52.29 -18.43 -34.50
C ALA A 5 -51.39 -17.23 -34.81
N ALA A 6 -51.38 -16.25 -33.93
CA ALA A 6 -50.45 -15.12 -34.00
C ALA A 6 -49.05 -15.56 -33.47
N MET A 7 -48.11 -15.63 -34.40
CA MET A 7 -46.70 -15.90 -34.10
C MET A 7 -46.05 -14.58 -33.71
N MET A 8 -45.80 -14.38 -32.37
CA MET A 8 -44.99 -13.27 -31.88
C MET A 8 -43.52 -13.64 -32.07
N ALA A 9 -42.85 -12.95 -33.00
CA ALA A 9 -41.41 -12.97 -33.15
C ALA A 9 -40.78 -12.19 -31.98
N PHE A 10 -40.13 -12.88 -31.07
CA PHE A 10 -39.22 -12.25 -30.10
C PHE A 10 -37.98 -11.83 -30.87
N ALA A 11 -37.80 -10.51 -31.02
CA ALA A 11 -36.54 -9.96 -31.45
C ALA A 11 -35.53 -10.18 -30.34
N ALA A 12 -34.58 -11.06 -30.56
CA ALA A 12 -33.40 -11.20 -29.72
C ALA A 12 -32.57 -9.93 -29.92
N SER A 13 -32.62 -9.02 -28.93
CA SER A 13 -31.70 -7.91 -28.86
C SER A 13 -30.32 -8.51 -28.54
N ASP A 14 -29.44 -8.55 -29.53
CA ASP A 14 -28.02 -8.77 -29.36
C ASP A 14 -27.47 -7.67 -28.48
N LEU A 15 -27.43 -7.91 -27.17
CA LEU A 15 -26.54 -7.23 -26.25
C LEU A 15 -25.14 -7.69 -26.60
N GLY A 16 -24.49 -6.98 -27.53
CA GLY A 16 -23.08 -7.15 -27.78
C GLY A 16 -22.31 -7.14 -26.45
N PRO A 17 -21.18 -7.86 -26.34
CA PRO A 17 -20.40 -7.87 -25.11
C PRO A 17 -20.05 -6.42 -24.78
N ALA A 18 -20.62 -5.91 -23.69
CA ALA A 18 -20.15 -4.67 -23.08
C ALA A 18 -18.67 -4.93 -22.83
N LEU A 19 -17.80 -4.21 -23.55
CA LEU A 19 -16.36 -4.23 -23.30
C LEU A 19 -16.23 -3.85 -21.82
N ALA A 20 -15.96 -4.82 -20.98
CA ALA A 20 -15.64 -4.56 -19.59
C ALA A 20 -14.46 -3.60 -19.63
N GLU A 21 -14.70 -2.36 -19.23
CA GLU A 21 -13.67 -1.33 -19.19
C GLU A 21 -12.52 -1.89 -18.35
N ALA A 22 -11.36 -2.04 -18.98
CA ALA A 22 -10.24 -2.68 -18.33
C ALA A 22 -9.88 -1.86 -17.09
N ALA A 23 -9.92 -2.48 -15.91
CA ALA A 23 -9.64 -1.82 -14.65
C ALA A 23 -8.35 -0.97 -14.74
N ASP A 24 -8.34 0.19 -14.11
CA ASP A 24 -7.17 1.10 -14.12
C ASP A 24 -5.89 0.35 -13.70
N PRO A 25 -4.74 0.58 -14.35
CA PRO A 25 -3.48 -0.06 -13.98
C PRO A 25 -3.11 0.09 -12.49
N ALA A 26 -3.50 1.20 -11.85
CA ALA A 26 -3.27 1.39 -10.42
C ALA A 26 -4.16 0.47 -9.57
N ALA A 27 -5.43 0.29 -9.93
CA ALA A 27 -6.32 -0.66 -9.26
C ALA A 27 -5.75 -2.09 -9.37
N ARG A 28 -5.37 -2.53 -10.57
CA ARG A 28 -4.71 -3.84 -10.77
C ARG A 28 -3.42 -3.99 -9.96
N ARG A 29 -2.67 -2.89 -9.79
CA ARG A 29 -1.46 -2.90 -8.96
C ARG A 29 -1.79 -3.21 -7.50
N ILE A 30 -2.85 -2.61 -6.95
CA ILE A 30 -3.28 -2.86 -5.57
C ILE A 30 -3.87 -4.27 -5.42
N GLU A 31 -4.64 -4.75 -6.38
CA GLU A 31 -5.11 -6.14 -6.41
C GLU A 31 -3.93 -7.12 -6.35
N SER A 32 -2.90 -6.90 -7.19
CA SER A 32 -1.68 -7.72 -7.22
C SER A 32 -0.92 -7.67 -5.89
N TYR A 33 -0.90 -6.50 -5.24
CA TYR A 33 -0.30 -6.33 -3.93
C TYR A 33 -1.03 -7.18 -2.88
N TYR A 34 -2.35 -7.09 -2.78
CA TYR A 34 -3.13 -7.92 -1.86
C TYR A 34 -3.01 -9.40 -2.20
N ALA A 35 -3.06 -9.78 -3.46
CA ALA A 35 -2.92 -11.16 -3.89
C ALA A 35 -1.56 -11.77 -3.50
N SER A 36 -0.49 -10.98 -3.48
CA SER A 36 0.84 -11.41 -3.05
C SER A 36 1.01 -11.40 -1.53
N LEU A 37 0.41 -10.43 -0.83
CA LEU A 37 0.57 -10.24 0.60
C LEU A 37 -0.28 -11.19 1.44
N LEU A 38 -1.58 -11.29 1.17
CA LEU A 38 -2.52 -11.97 2.07
C LEU A 38 -2.27 -13.48 2.22
N PRO A 39 -1.87 -14.26 1.18
CA PRO A 39 -1.49 -15.65 1.37
C PRO A 39 -0.30 -15.81 2.32
N VAL A 40 0.68 -14.90 2.24
CA VAL A 40 1.86 -14.90 3.10
C VAL A 40 1.46 -14.59 4.55
N VAL A 41 0.59 -13.59 4.74
CA VAL A 41 0.07 -13.24 6.06
C VAL A 41 -0.69 -14.40 6.69
N ARG A 42 -1.56 -15.06 5.94
CA ARG A 42 -2.30 -16.26 6.41
C ARG A 42 -1.37 -17.38 6.83
N ALA A 43 -0.35 -17.67 6.02
CA ALA A 43 0.65 -18.70 6.31
C ALA A 43 1.59 -18.33 7.48
N ALA A 44 1.68 -17.05 7.80
CA ALA A 44 2.50 -16.54 8.90
C ALA A 44 1.73 -16.36 10.21
N ARG A 45 0.45 -16.77 10.24
CA ARG A 45 -0.35 -16.73 11.46
C ARG A 45 0.30 -17.57 12.57
N GLY A 46 0.39 -17.02 13.77
CA GLY A 46 1.03 -17.67 14.91
C GLY A 46 2.57 -17.57 14.94
N LEU A 47 3.19 -16.98 13.90
CA LEU A 47 4.61 -16.72 13.89
C LEU A 47 4.93 -15.39 14.59
N GLY A 48 6.14 -15.29 15.17
CA GLY A 48 6.65 -14.03 15.72
C GLY A 48 6.82 -12.94 14.64
N VAL A 49 6.89 -11.68 15.08
CA VAL A 49 6.96 -10.50 14.19
C VAL A 49 8.14 -10.58 13.23
N ALA A 50 9.31 -11.02 13.69
CA ALA A 50 10.51 -11.14 12.86
C ALA A 50 10.31 -12.10 11.67
N GLU A 51 9.69 -13.25 11.90
CA GLU A 51 9.44 -14.22 10.84
C GLU A 51 8.35 -13.72 9.88
N ARG A 52 7.30 -13.07 10.39
CA ARG A 52 6.31 -12.39 9.54
C ARG A 52 6.97 -11.32 8.66
N ALA A 53 7.79 -10.45 9.25
CA ALA A 53 8.51 -9.41 8.54
C ALA A 53 9.35 -9.97 7.39
N ARG A 54 10.10 -11.05 7.66
CA ARG A 54 10.90 -11.72 6.62
C ARG A 54 10.05 -12.20 5.46
N ARG A 55 8.87 -12.75 5.73
CA ARG A 55 7.97 -13.31 4.70
C ARG A 55 7.25 -12.25 3.89
N ILE A 56 6.77 -11.15 4.52
CA ILE A 56 6.05 -10.09 3.80
C ILE A 56 6.97 -9.12 3.08
N SER A 57 8.26 -9.06 3.44
CA SER A 57 9.23 -8.10 2.89
C SER A 57 9.24 -8.02 1.37
N PRO A 58 9.27 -9.12 0.60
CA PRO A 58 9.28 -9.03 -0.86
C PRO A 58 8.01 -8.37 -1.42
N ALA A 59 6.83 -8.69 -0.86
CA ALA A 59 5.55 -8.13 -1.30
C ALA A 59 5.50 -6.62 -0.99
N VAL A 60 5.88 -6.22 0.21
CA VAL A 60 5.87 -4.81 0.64
C VAL A 60 6.89 -4.00 -0.18
N LEU A 61 8.17 -4.36 -0.15
CA LEU A 61 9.22 -3.62 -0.85
C LEU A 61 9.04 -3.64 -2.38
N GLY A 62 8.42 -4.69 -2.91
CA GLY A 62 8.04 -4.78 -4.32
C GLY A 62 6.89 -3.87 -4.71
N ALA A 63 5.98 -3.50 -3.79
CA ALA A 63 4.84 -2.65 -4.07
C ALA A 63 5.12 -1.16 -3.86
N PHE A 64 5.90 -0.80 -2.85
CA PHE A 64 6.12 0.57 -2.42
C PHE A 64 7.33 1.22 -3.08
N ASP A 65 7.24 2.50 -3.40
CA ASP A 65 8.38 3.35 -3.76
C ASP A 65 9.01 3.93 -2.50
N VAL A 66 9.75 3.09 -1.77
CA VAL A 66 10.38 3.47 -0.50
C VAL A 66 11.32 4.67 -0.69
N GLY A 67 12.02 4.77 -1.82
CA GLY A 67 12.91 5.90 -2.10
C GLY A 67 12.16 7.23 -2.17
N THR A 68 11.09 7.28 -2.94
CA THR A 68 10.22 8.47 -3.00
C THR A 68 9.58 8.76 -1.65
N MET A 69 9.07 7.76 -0.95
CA MET A 69 8.46 7.92 0.37
C MET A 69 9.46 8.48 1.38
N THR A 70 10.70 7.96 1.44
CA THR A 70 11.75 8.47 2.32
C THR A 70 12.06 9.94 2.03
N ARG A 71 12.26 10.27 0.76
CA ARG A 71 12.53 11.64 0.33
C ARG A 71 11.42 12.60 0.75
N LEU A 72 10.16 12.21 0.57
CA LEU A 72 9.01 13.03 0.93
C LEU A 72 8.83 13.16 2.45
N ALA A 73 9.09 12.08 3.20
CA ALA A 73 9.01 12.08 4.66
C ALA A 73 10.13 12.91 5.30
N VAL A 74 11.36 12.84 4.79
CA VAL A 74 12.47 13.70 5.23
C VAL A 74 12.22 15.16 4.87
N GLY A 75 11.61 15.43 3.72
CA GLY A 75 11.26 16.77 3.27
C GLY A 75 12.48 17.61 2.88
N PRO A 76 12.51 18.93 3.24
CA PRO A 76 13.57 19.83 2.79
C PRO A 76 14.97 19.40 3.19
N ALA A 77 15.15 18.80 4.36
CA ALA A 77 16.45 18.30 4.82
C ALA A 77 17.07 17.23 3.91
N TRP A 78 16.28 16.64 3.01
CA TRP A 78 16.79 15.64 2.05
C TRP A 78 17.87 16.20 1.11
N SER A 79 17.82 17.51 0.81
CA SER A 79 18.84 18.16 -0.01
C SER A 79 20.23 18.11 0.61
N ASP A 80 20.29 18.16 1.95
CA ASP A 80 21.53 18.24 2.73
C ASP A 80 22.17 16.86 2.96
N PHE A 81 21.41 15.77 2.69
CA PHE A 81 21.92 14.40 2.84
C PHE A 81 22.90 14.06 1.71
N SER A 82 24.02 13.48 2.06
CA SER A 82 24.92 12.82 1.08
C SER A 82 24.25 11.63 0.41
N GLY A 83 24.82 11.14 -0.69
CA GLY A 83 24.32 9.94 -1.37
C GLY A 83 24.28 8.71 -0.46
N SER A 84 25.31 8.52 0.36
CA SER A 84 25.36 7.41 1.34
C SER A 84 24.30 7.56 2.44
N GLN A 85 24.08 8.76 2.94
CA GLN A 85 23.04 9.03 3.95
C GLN A 85 21.62 8.82 3.38
N ARG A 86 21.38 9.24 2.13
CA ARG A 86 20.11 8.96 1.43
C ARG A 86 19.85 7.47 1.31
N SER A 87 20.86 6.69 0.90
CA SER A 87 20.75 5.23 0.79
C SER A 87 20.50 4.58 2.14
N ALA A 88 21.24 4.97 3.17
CA ALA A 88 21.11 4.44 4.52
C ALA A 88 19.73 4.74 5.14
N ALA A 89 19.23 5.97 4.98
CA ALA A 89 17.90 6.36 5.44
C ALA A 89 16.79 5.60 4.71
N THR A 90 16.91 5.44 3.37
CA THR A 90 15.95 4.70 2.56
C THR A 90 15.90 3.21 2.97
N GLU A 91 17.05 2.59 3.16
CA GLU A 91 17.11 1.20 3.61
C GLU A 91 16.51 1.05 5.01
N ALA A 92 16.87 1.92 5.94
CA ALA A 92 16.36 1.88 7.30
C ALA A 92 14.83 2.08 7.34
N PHE A 93 14.31 3.01 6.55
CA PHE A 93 12.87 3.24 6.47
C PHE A 93 12.13 2.07 5.82
N GLY A 94 12.67 1.46 4.77
CA GLY A 94 12.08 0.26 4.18
C GLY A 94 11.97 -0.91 5.16
N ARG A 95 13.02 -1.14 5.94
CA ARG A 95 13.02 -2.17 7.00
C ARG A 95 12.00 -1.85 8.11
N PHE A 96 11.90 -0.57 8.48
CA PHE A 96 10.93 -0.10 9.47
C PHE A 96 9.50 -0.33 8.99
N ILE A 97 9.14 0.06 7.75
CA ILE A 97 7.80 -0.18 7.18
C ILE A 97 7.45 -1.67 7.22
N VAL A 98 8.38 -2.53 6.83
CA VAL A 98 8.15 -3.99 6.85
C VAL A 98 7.92 -4.51 8.27
N ALA A 99 8.70 -4.06 9.24
CA ALA A 99 8.54 -4.46 10.64
C ALA A 99 7.23 -3.94 11.25
N ASP A 100 6.88 -2.69 10.95
CA ASP A 100 5.64 -2.05 11.40
C ASP A 100 4.42 -2.82 10.87
N TYR A 101 4.37 -3.12 9.57
CA TYR A 101 3.30 -3.93 8.99
C TYR A 101 3.26 -5.34 9.56
N ALA A 102 4.42 -5.99 9.74
CA ALA A 102 4.47 -7.32 10.33
C ALA A 102 3.92 -7.34 11.76
N SER A 103 4.11 -6.28 12.54
CA SER A 103 3.55 -6.17 13.89
C SER A 103 2.02 -6.05 13.86
N GLN A 104 1.47 -5.25 12.96
CA GLN A 104 0.03 -5.00 12.84
C GLN A 104 -0.72 -6.19 12.23
N LEU A 105 -0.10 -6.92 11.30
CA LEU A 105 -0.72 -8.06 10.62
C LEU A 105 -0.85 -9.32 11.50
N GLY A 106 -0.40 -9.26 12.76
CA GLY A 106 -0.55 -10.37 13.71
C GLY A 106 -2.01 -10.72 13.98
N ASP A 107 -2.85 -9.73 13.99
CA ASP A 107 -4.28 -9.83 14.30
C ASP A 107 -5.16 -10.06 13.05
N TYR A 108 -4.55 -10.18 11.86
CA TYR A 108 -5.28 -10.46 10.63
C TYR A 108 -6.00 -11.80 10.71
N ALA A 109 -7.32 -11.76 10.75
CA ALA A 109 -8.17 -12.94 10.91
C ALA A 109 -8.55 -13.63 9.59
N GLY A 110 -8.11 -13.10 8.46
CA GLY A 110 -8.44 -13.62 7.13
C GLY A 110 -9.55 -12.82 6.44
N GLU A 111 -9.67 -11.54 6.79
CA GLU A 111 -10.64 -10.63 6.19
C GLU A 111 -10.51 -10.61 4.67
N SER A 112 -11.64 -10.45 4.01
CA SER A 112 -11.69 -10.21 2.56
C SER A 112 -11.25 -8.78 2.25
N TYR A 113 -10.70 -8.59 1.07
CA TYR A 113 -10.44 -7.25 0.54
C TYR A 113 -11.28 -6.99 -0.70
N GLN A 114 -11.57 -5.72 -0.93
CA GLN A 114 -12.19 -5.22 -2.15
C GLN A 114 -11.38 -4.03 -2.64
N VAL A 115 -11.15 -3.98 -3.94
CA VAL A 115 -10.49 -2.85 -4.61
C VAL A 115 -11.55 -2.18 -5.49
N ASP A 116 -11.78 -0.89 -5.30
CA ASP A 116 -12.67 -0.12 -6.16
C ASP A 116 -12.05 -0.04 -7.56
N PRO A 117 -12.74 -0.49 -8.62
CA PRO A 117 -12.23 -0.37 -9.97
C PRO A 117 -12.15 1.09 -10.43
N THR A 118 -12.93 1.99 -9.80
CA THR A 118 -12.93 3.41 -10.09
C THR A 118 -11.80 4.11 -9.33
N VAL A 119 -10.89 4.71 -10.09
CA VAL A 119 -9.70 5.37 -9.57
C VAL A 119 -9.86 6.89 -9.65
N GLU A 120 -9.63 7.59 -8.53
CA GLU A 120 -9.58 9.04 -8.50
C GLU A 120 -8.22 9.53 -9.02
N ILE A 121 -8.24 10.45 -9.99
CA ILE A 121 -7.03 11.07 -10.52
C ILE A 121 -6.76 12.36 -9.76
N ARG A 122 -5.55 12.47 -9.17
CA ARG A 122 -5.10 13.66 -8.46
C ARG A 122 -3.73 14.10 -8.99
N GLY A 123 -3.74 15.07 -9.88
CA GLY A 123 -2.54 15.47 -10.62
C GLY A 123 -2.02 14.32 -11.48
N GLY A 124 -0.76 13.92 -11.30
CA GLY A 124 -0.17 12.75 -11.97
C GLY A 124 -0.36 11.43 -11.22
N ASP A 125 -0.98 11.46 -10.04
CA ASP A 125 -1.16 10.32 -9.15
C ASP A 125 -2.56 9.75 -9.25
N ARG A 126 -2.74 8.52 -8.78
CA ARG A 126 -4.02 7.81 -8.70
C ARG A 126 -4.31 7.39 -7.28
N ILE A 127 -5.53 7.68 -6.80
CA ILE A 127 -6.01 7.18 -5.52
C ILE A 127 -6.89 5.97 -5.79
N VAL A 128 -6.45 4.84 -5.29
CA VAL A 128 -7.17 3.57 -5.33
C VAL A 128 -7.81 3.35 -3.95
N LYS A 129 -9.12 3.28 -3.93
CA LYS A 129 -9.89 3.02 -2.71
C LYS A 129 -10.01 1.53 -2.48
N THR A 130 -9.82 1.10 -1.25
CA THR A 130 -9.96 -0.30 -0.88
C THR A 130 -10.69 -0.47 0.44
N GLN A 131 -11.27 -1.64 0.62
CA GLN A 131 -11.86 -2.08 1.87
C GLN A 131 -11.20 -3.39 2.29
N LEU A 132 -10.65 -3.43 3.50
CA LEU A 132 -10.11 -4.64 4.12
C LEU A 132 -10.94 -4.94 5.38
N GLY A 133 -11.83 -5.93 5.30
CA GLY A 133 -12.83 -6.13 6.34
C GLY A 133 -13.70 -4.88 6.52
N SER A 134 -13.67 -4.29 7.71
CA SER A 134 -14.37 -3.03 8.03
C SER A 134 -13.49 -1.78 7.84
N THR A 135 -12.21 -1.95 7.49
CA THR A 135 -11.24 -0.85 7.41
C THR A 135 -11.12 -0.34 6.00
N THR A 136 -11.32 0.97 5.81
CA THR A 136 -11.05 1.65 4.54
C THR A 136 -9.58 2.01 4.46
N ILE A 137 -8.90 1.61 3.38
CA ILE A 137 -7.51 1.96 3.10
C ILE A 137 -7.44 2.51 1.68
N ASN A 138 -6.97 3.74 1.52
CA ASN A 138 -6.78 4.32 0.20
C ASN A 138 -5.28 4.39 -0.11
N TYR A 139 -4.91 4.01 -1.32
CA TYR A 139 -3.52 4.00 -1.77
C TYR A 139 -3.27 5.11 -2.79
N LEU A 140 -2.24 5.92 -2.57
CA LEU A 140 -1.73 6.84 -3.57
C LEU A 140 -0.70 6.10 -4.43
N VAL A 141 -1.01 5.93 -5.70
CA VAL A 141 -0.17 5.22 -6.67
C VAL A 141 0.40 6.22 -7.67
N ARG A 142 1.72 6.23 -7.79
CA ARG A 142 2.48 7.01 -8.78
C ARG A 142 3.19 6.06 -9.74
N GLY A 143 2.87 6.16 -11.02
CA GLY A 143 3.32 5.15 -11.98
C GLY A 143 2.81 3.77 -11.60
N ALA A 144 3.70 2.84 -11.30
CA ALA A 144 3.38 1.47 -10.89
C ALA A 144 3.68 1.18 -9.40
N ARG A 145 3.89 2.21 -8.57
CA ARG A 145 4.34 2.04 -7.18
C ARG A 145 3.46 2.84 -6.21
N ILE A 146 3.28 2.29 -5.01
CA ILE A 146 2.59 2.96 -3.91
C ILE A 146 3.55 3.99 -3.30
N VAL A 147 3.09 5.23 -3.15
CA VAL A 147 3.87 6.33 -2.55
C VAL A 147 3.26 6.88 -1.26
N ASP A 148 2.00 6.55 -0.97
CA ASP A 148 1.34 6.88 0.30
C ASP A 148 0.17 5.94 0.57
N ILE A 149 -0.23 5.84 1.83
CA ILE A 149 -1.44 5.16 2.29
C ILE A 149 -2.25 6.12 3.14
N TYR A 150 -3.54 6.11 2.96
CA TYR A 150 -4.49 6.85 3.80
C TYR A 150 -5.25 5.86 4.68
N ALA A 151 -4.83 5.77 5.94
CA ALA A 151 -5.53 4.99 6.94
C ALA A 151 -6.93 5.57 7.20
N ASN A 152 -7.92 4.71 7.34
CA ASN A 152 -9.33 5.08 7.43
C ASN A 152 -9.79 6.02 6.29
N GLY A 153 -9.12 5.94 5.15
CA GLY A 153 -9.41 6.71 3.94
C GLY A 153 -8.98 8.17 3.96
N THR A 154 -8.47 8.70 5.07
CA THR A 154 -8.22 10.15 5.23
C THR A 154 -6.87 10.52 5.82
N VAL A 155 -6.28 9.70 6.69
CA VAL A 155 -5.03 10.01 7.38
C VAL A 155 -3.84 9.51 6.56
N SER A 156 -3.05 10.43 6.00
CA SER A 156 -1.82 10.12 5.26
C SER A 156 -0.74 9.59 6.20
N GLU A 157 -0.29 8.36 5.96
CA GLU A 157 0.86 7.77 6.64
C GLU A 157 2.13 8.56 6.37
N LEU A 158 2.31 9.02 5.14
CA LEU A 158 3.48 9.81 4.76
C LEU A 158 3.53 11.16 5.48
N ALA A 159 2.37 11.83 5.66
CA ALA A 159 2.31 13.07 6.43
C ALA A 159 2.65 12.85 7.91
N THR A 160 2.17 11.74 8.49
CA THR A 160 2.52 11.32 9.85
C THR A 160 4.03 11.09 9.98
N ARG A 161 4.62 10.32 9.06
CA ARG A 161 6.07 10.06 9.04
C ARG A 161 6.88 11.35 8.85
N ARG A 162 6.37 12.29 8.07
CA ARG A 162 7.04 13.60 7.88
C ARG A 162 7.11 14.39 9.19
N ALA A 163 6.03 14.42 9.96
CA ALA A 163 6.01 15.10 11.27
C ALA A 163 6.99 14.42 12.23
N GLU A 164 6.99 13.09 12.30
CA GLU A 164 7.94 12.32 13.13
C GLU A 164 9.39 12.57 12.71
N PHE A 165 9.71 12.46 11.42
CA PHE A 165 11.07 12.63 10.93
C PHE A 165 11.58 14.04 11.15
N SER A 166 10.73 15.07 10.98
CA SER A 166 11.09 16.46 11.30
C SER A 166 11.51 16.61 12.76
N SER A 167 10.78 16.00 13.69
CA SER A 167 11.12 16.00 15.12
C SER A 167 12.45 15.29 15.41
N ILE A 168 12.64 14.11 14.80
CA ILE A 168 13.87 13.32 14.97
C ILE A 168 15.09 14.10 14.42
N LEU A 169 14.96 14.63 13.20
CA LEU A 169 16.03 15.41 12.56
C LEU A 169 16.46 16.62 13.39
N ALA A 170 15.51 17.28 14.05
CA ALA A 170 15.78 18.42 14.90
C ALA A 170 16.49 18.02 16.22
N SER A 171 16.24 16.83 16.74
CA SER A 171 16.68 16.39 18.06
C SER A 171 17.92 15.48 18.08
N THR A 172 18.20 14.73 16.99
CA THR A 172 19.14 13.60 17.03
C THR A 172 20.36 13.71 16.13
N GLY A 173 20.62 14.86 15.51
CA GLY A 173 21.82 15.01 14.67
C GLY A 173 21.63 14.62 13.20
N GLY A 174 20.49 14.96 12.61
CA GLY A 174 20.30 14.91 11.15
C GLY A 174 20.14 13.48 10.60
N ALA A 175 20.73 13.23 9.42
CA ALA A 175 20.54 11.97 8.67
C ALA A 175 20.97 10.71 9.44
N GLU A 176 22.06 10.81 10.19
CA GLU A 176 22.59 9.67 10.97
C GLU A 176 21.69 9.36 12.16
N GLY A 177 21.22 10.42 12.86
CA GLY A 177 20.25 10.28 13.94
C GLY A 177 18.95 9.65 13.48
N LEU A 178 18.40 10.10 12.35
CA LEU A 178 17.20 9.49 11.76
C LEU A 178 17.42 8.01 11.43
N THR A 179 18.52 7.69 10.76
CA THR A 179 18.84 6.30 10.38
C THR A 179 19.00 5.40 11.62
N LYS A 180 19.65 5.89 12.65
CA LYS A 180 19.83 5.16 13.92
C LYS A 180 18.48 4.93 14.60
N GLU A 181 17.65 5.93 14.69
CA GLU A 181 16.31 5.85 15.30
C GLU A 181 15.42 4.84 14.58
N LEU A 182 15.38 4.87 13.23
CA LEU A 182 14.61 3.92 12.44
C LEU A 182 15.09 2.47 12.66
N ARG A 183 16.41 2.25 12.73
CA ARG A 183 16.98 0.92 13.04
C ARG A 183 16.62 0.46 14.44
N GLN A 184 16.65 1.35 15.42
CA GLN A 184 16.29 1.04 16.79
C GLN A 184 14.83 0.65 16.94
N ARG A 185 13.91 1.42 16.34
CA ARG A 185 12.48 1.10 16.31
C ARG A 185 12.20 -0.22 15.58
N THR A 186 12.90 -0.45 14.47
CA THR A 186 12.82 -1.74 13.76
C THR A 186 13.21 -2.90 14.67
N ALA A 187 14.32 -2.77 15.38
CA ALA A 187 14.79 -3.81 16.32
C ALA A 187 13.78 -4.04 17.46
N GLN A 188 13.18 -2.98 17.99
CA GLN A 188 12.14 -3.09 19.02
C GLN A 188 10.90 -3.85 18.50
N LEU A 189 10.43 -3.53 17.29
CA LEU A 189 9.29 -4.21 16.68
C LEU A 189 9.56 -5.71 16.41
N LEU A 190 10.79 -6.03 16.00
CA LEU A 190 11.15 -7.41 15.65
C LEU A 190 11.51 -8.28 16.86
N GLY A 191 11.91 -7.67 17.97
CA GLY A 191 12.35 -8.36 19.18
C GLY A 191 11.26 -8.49 20.27
N GLY A 192 10.07 -7.95 20.01
CA GLY A 192 8.90 -8.02 20.89
C GLY A 192 8.17 -9.35 20.80
#